data_cfd90c1f5dfa3cf31a3ed858854db0e8
#
_entry.id   cfd90c1f5dfa3cf31a3ed858854db0e8
#
_cell.length_a   1.000
_cell.length_b   1.000
_cell.length_c   1.000
_cell.angle_alpha   90.00
_cell.angle_beta   90.00
_cell.angle_gamma   90.00
#
_symmetry.space_group_name_H-M   'P 1'
#
loop_
_entity.id
_entity.type
_entity.pdbx_description
1 polymer ?
#
loop_
_entity_poly.entity_id
_entity_poly.type
_entity_poly.pdbx_seq_one_letter_code
_entity_poly.pdbx_strand_id
1 'polypeptide(L)'
;LMRKQNVFDIINQKLIQFNIRVYFAHHAVSDFKGFSAGKKNQIIALIIKQAQKGPLLRPDGNGIRLKGKLKDFGKIKNKAMNIRIIYRPVESEDGIVEMQIIAIGPRDREEVYEKAKDRLTAFFAELENRKESN
;
A
#
# COMPACT_ATOMS: atom_id res chain seq x y z
N LEU A 1 20.40 24.31 -2.84
CA LEU A 1 18.94 24.24 -2.82
C LEU A 1 18.49 22.89 -2.27
N MET A 2 17.86 22.93 -1.11
CA MET A 2 17.32 21.71 -0.53
C MET A 2 16.01 21.34 -1.20
N ARG A 3 15.98 20.14 -1.79
CA ARG A 3 14.77 19.61 -2.39
C ARG A 3 13.79 19.23 -1.28
N LYS A 4 12.56 19.71 -1.38
CA LYS A 4 11.52 19.35 -0.43
C LYS A 4 11.15 17.88 -0.63
N GLN A 5 11.31 17.08 0.42
CA GLN A 5 10.96 15.67 0.38
C GLN A 5 9.45 15.50 0.33
N ASN A 6 8.96 14.59 -0.50
CA ASN A 6 7.55 14.26 -0.52
C ASN A 6 7.25 13.23 0.58
N VAL A 7 5.96 13.04 0.86
CA VAL A 7 5.52 12.17 1.95
C VAL A 7 5.93 10.70 1.73
N PHE A 8 5.99 10.26 0.48
CA PHE A 8 6.34 8.88 0.16
C PHE A 8 7.81 8.59 0.47
N ASP A 9 8.68 9.55 0.21
CA ASP A 9 10.10 9.45 0.58
C ASP A 9 10.27 9.38 2.09
N ILE A 10 9.50 10.18 2.83
CA ILE A 10 9.55 10.19 4.30
C ILE A 10 9.13 8.84 4.87
N ILE A 11 8.05 8.25 4.33
CA ILE A 11 7.61 6.91 4.75
C ILE A 11 8.72 5.90 4.54
N ASN A 12 9.34 5.91 3.37
CA ASN A 12 10.38 4.94 3.03
C ASN A 12 11.64 5.10 3.88
N GLN A 13 12.00 6.32 4.24
CA GLN A 13 13.11 6.56 5.16
C GLN A 13 12.87 5.94 6.52
N LYS A 14 11.63 5.99 7.01
CA LYS A 14 11.29 5.40 8.31
C LYS A 14 11.29 3.88 8.30
N LEU A 15 11.08 3.27 7.13
CA LEU A 15 10.93 1.82 7.01
C LEU A 15 12.19 1.11 6.54
N ILE A 16 13.23 1.84 6.13
CA ILE A 16 14.44 1.25 5.59
C ILE A 16 15.12 0.30 6.59
N GLN A 17 15.08 0.65 7.88
CA GLN A 17 15.69 -0.17 8.94
C GLN A 17 14.97 -1.52 9.12
N PHE A 18 13.74 -1.64 8.64
CA PHE A 18 12.96 -2.88 8.70
C PHE A 18 13.04 -3.68 7.41
N ASN A 19 13.83 -3.25 6.43
CA ASN A 19 13.92 -3.84 5.10
C ASN A 19 12.57 -3.83 4.39
N ILE A 20 11.83 -2.74 4.54
CA ILE A 20 10.51 -2.58 3.93
C ILE A 20 10.50 -1.29 3.11
N ARG A 21 9.85 -1.36 1.97
CA ARG A 21 9.62 -0.23 1.09
C ARG A 21 8.14 -0.16 0.77
N VAL A 22 7.61 1.04 0.62
CA VAL A 22 6.20 1.25 0.23
C VAL A 22 6.16 1.91 -1.13
N TYR A 23 5.37 1.35 -2.03
CA TYR A 23 5.14 1.91 -3.35
C TYR A 23 3.66 2.19 -3.52
N PHE A 24 3.31 3.44 -3.81
CA PHE A 24 1.92 3.80 -4.12
C PHE A 24 1.74 3.73 -5.63
N ALA A 25 0.89 2.83 -6.11
CA ALA A 25 0.54 2.78 -7.52
C ALA A 25 -0.15 4.08 -7.93
N HIS A 26 -0.14 4.38 -9.22
CA HIS A 26 -0.64 5.66 -9.75
C HIS A 26 -2.02 6.05 -9.22
N HIS A 27 -2.98 5.13 -9.29
CA HIS A 27 -4.34 5.40 -8.82
C HIS A 27 -4.43 5.52 -7.30
N ALA A 28 -3.56 4.81 -6.57
CA ALA A 28 -3.52 4.93 -5.11
C ALA A 28 -2.98 6.29 -4.67
N VAL A 29 -2.05 6.88 -5.43
CA VAL A 29 -1.60 8.25 -5.19
C VAL A 29 -2.77 9.22 -5.30
N SER A 30 -3.61 9.04 -6.33
CA SER A 30 -4.81 9.87 -6.51
C SER A 30 -5.79 9.71 -5.35
N ASP A 31 -6.01 8.47 -4.90
CA ASP A 31 -6.85 8.22 -3.72
C ASP A 31 -6.31 8.97 -2.51
N PHE A 32 -5.01 8.85 -2.26
CA PHE A 32 -4.36 9.49 -1.11
C PHE A 32 -4.53 11.00 -1.14
N LYS A 33 -4.30 11.61 -2.30
CA LYS A 33 -4.40 13.06 -2.46
C LYS A 33 -5.81 13.59 -2.19
N GLY A 34 -6.82 12.77 -2.36
CA GLY A 34 -8.22 13.16 -2.13
C GLY A 34 -8.62 13.22 -0.66
N PHE A 35 -7.80 12.74 0.26
CA PHE A 35 -8.12 12.77 1.69
C PHE A 35 -7.66 14.08 2.33
N SER A 36 -8.30 14.45 3.45
CA SER A 36 -7.88 15.59 4.26
C SER A 36 -6.50 15.36 4.86
N ALA A 37 -5.84 16.43 5.31
CA ALA A 37 -4.51 16.33 5.94
C ALA A 37 -4.53 15.35 7.14
N GLY A 38 -5.56 15.43 7.99
CA GLY A 38 -5.70 14.52 9.12
C GLY A 38 -5.83 13.07 8.71
N LYS A 39 -6.65 12.80 7.68
CA LYS A 39 -6.82 11.43 7.16
C LYS A 39 -5.54 10.92 6.50
N LYS A 40 -4.82 11.77 5.77
CA LYS A 40 -3.53 11.39 5.18
C LYS A 40 -2.56 10.93 6.25
N ASN A 41 -2.46 11.64 7.37
CA ASN A 41 -1.59 11.27 8.48
C ASN A 41 -2.01 9.91 9.07
N GLN A 42 -3.31 9.66 9.19
CA GLN A 42 -3.83 8.39 9.68
C GLN A 42 -3.50 7.24 8.73
N ILE A 43 -3.63 7.46 7.42
CA ILE A 43 -3.28 6.46 6.40
C ILE A 43 -1.81 6.09 6.50
N ILE A 44 -0.93 7.09 6.60
CA ILE A 44 0.51 6.88 6.73
C ILE A 44 0.82 6.05 7.98
N ALA A 45 0.22 6.41 9.11
CA ALA A 45 0.42 5.70 10.38
C ALA A 45 -0.02 4.24 10.29
N LEU A 46 -1.13 3.97 9.61
CA LEU A 46 -1.64 2.61 9.41
C LEU A 46 -0.69 1.77 8.56
N ILE A 47 -0.14 2.35 7.50
CA ILE A 47 0.81 1.65 6.63
C ILE A 47 2.08 1.32 7.41
N ILE A 48 2.63 2.28 8.15
CA ILE A 48 3.83 2.08 8.96
C ILE A 48 3.58 1.00 10.02
N LYS A 49 2.42 1.03 10.68
CA LYS A 49 2.06 0.03 11.68
C LYS A 49 2.01 -1.37 11.08
N GLN A 50 1.39 -1.53 9.90
CA GLN A 50 1.35 -2.84 9.23
C GLN A 50 2.75 -3.30 8.83
N ALA A 51 3.59 -2.39 8.35
CA ALA A 51 4.97 -2.70 8.02
C ALA A 51 5.73 -3.25 9.22
N GLN A 52 5.56 -2.63 10.38
CA GLN A 52 6.23 -3.03 11.61
C GLN A 52 5.69 -4.37 12.17
N LYS A 53 4.40 -4.64 11.98
CA LYS A 53 3.76 -5.88 12.44
C LYS A 53 4.10 -7.07 11.55
N GLY A 54 4.48 -6.84 10.32
CA GLY A 54 4.77 -7.86 9.33
C GLY A 54 3.86 -7.70 8.10
N PRO A 55 4.41 -7.20 6.99
CA PRO A 55 3.61 -6.88 5.80
C PRO A 55 3.24 -8.08 4.94
N LEU A 56 3.99 -9.19 5.05
CA LEU A 56 3.66 -10.40 4.31
C LEU A 56 2.30 -10.93 4.73
N LEU A 57 1.60 -11.58 3.81
CA LEU A 57 0.29 -12.15 4.11
C LEU A 57 0.41 -13.36 5.03
N ARG A 58 -0.59 -13.59 5.87
CA ARG A 58 -0.62 -14.76 6.75
C ARG A 58 -0.56 -16.05 5.93
N PRO A 59 0.17 -17.08 6.37
CA PRO A 59 0.82 -17.22 7.70
C PRO A 59 2.24 -16.64 7.79
N ASP A 60 2.81 -16.15 6.69
CA ASP A 60 4.21 -15.68 6.66
C ASP A 60 4.41 -14.36 7.39
N GLY A 61 3.38 -13.56 7.51
CA GLY A 61 3.38 -12.29 8.23
C GLY A 61 2.02 -12.05 8.87
N ASN A 62 1.68 -10.78 9.10
CA ASN A 62 0.41 -10.40 9.74
C ASN A 62 -0.59 -9.75 8.79
N GLY A 63 -0.33 -9.77 7.49
CA GLY A 63 -1.27 -9.22 6.51
C GLY A 63 -2.53 -10.06 6.40
N ILE A 64 -3.70 -9.39 6.40
CA ILE A 64 -4.98 -10.07 6.27
C ILE A 64 -5.24 -10.35 4.80
N ARG A 65 -5.17 -11.64 4.42
CA ARG A 65 -5.29 -12.07 3.02
C ARG A 65 -6.70 -11.88 2.48
N LEU A 66 -6.80 -11.41 1.26
CA LEU A 66 -8.05 -11.30 0.52
C LEU A 66 -8.30 -12.57 -0.30
N LYS A 67 -9.43 -12.61 -0.99
CA LYS A 67 -9.88 -13.80 -1.75
C LYS A 67 -10.08 -13.47 -3.24
N GLY A 68 -10.28 -14.50 -4.05
CA GLY A 68 -10.62 -14.36 -5.46
C GLY A 68 -9.53 -13.66 -6.27
N LYS A 69 -9.91 -12.68 -7.04
CA LYS A 69 -8.98 -11.92 -7.89
C LYS A 69 -7.92 -11.17 -7.08
N LEU A 70 -8.17 -10.92 -5.80
CA LEU A 70 -7.27 -10.22 -4.90
C LEU A 70 -6.52 -11.16 -3.96
N LYS A 71 -6.40 -12.43 -4.29
CA LYS A 71 -5.81 -13.46 -3.41
C LYS A 71 -4.36 -13.17 -2.98
N ASP A 72 -3.62 -12.43 -3.79
CA ASP A 72 -2.23 -12.07 -3.49
C ASP A 72 -2.11 -10.71 -2.81
N PHE A 73 -3.24 -10.13 -2.44
CA PHE A 73 -3.32 -8.83 -1.79
C PHE A 73 -3.79 -8.99 -0.34
N GLY A 74 -3.44 -8.00 0.47
CA GLY A 74 -3.90 -7.90 1.84
C GLY A 74 -4.66 -6.62 2.07
N LYS A 75 -5.32 -6.54 3.22
CA LYS A 75 -6.03 -5.33 3.63
C LYS A 75 -5.49 -4.81 4.95
N ILE A 76 -5.42 -3.50 5.05
CA ILE A 76 -5.23 -2.79 6.31
C ILE A 76 -6.56 -2.11 6.58
N LYS A 77 -7.15 -2.38 7.74
CA LYS A 77 -8.45 -1.82 8.08
C LYS A 77 -8.40 -1.08 9.40
N ASN A 78 -9.09 0.04 9.47
CA ASN A 78 -9.32 0.73 10.73
C ASN A 78 -10.77 1.17 10.77
N LYS A 79 -11.55 0.50 11.61
CA LYS A 79 -12.99 0.72 11.73
C LYS A 79 -13.30 2.13 12.24
N ALA A 80 -12.57 2.55 13.27
CA ALA A 80 -12.80 3.85 13.91
C ALA A 80 -12.55 5.02 12.95
N MET A 81 -11.57 4.89 12.07
CA MET A 81 -11.21 5.92 11.10
C MET A 81 -11.93 5.78 9.77
N ASN A 82 -12.70 4.71 9.59
CA ASN A 82 -13.39 4.39 8.33
C ASN A 82 -12.44 4.33 7.15
N ILE A 83 -11.28 3.67 7.33
CA ILE A 83 -10.24 3.56 6.30
C ILE A 83 -9.98 2.09 6.01
N ARG A 84 -9.79 1.80 4.72
CA ARG A 84 -9.34 0.50 4.26
C ARG A 84 -8.31 0.68 3.16
N ILE A 85 -7.18 -0.03 3.28
CA ILE A 85 -6.05 0.08 2.34
C ILE A 85 -5.82 -1.32 1.78
N ILE A 86 -5.72 -1.44 0.45
CA ILE A 86 -5.47 -2.70 -0.23
C ILE A 86 -4.04 -2.64 -0.78
N TYR A 87 -3.23 -3.66 -0.46
CA TYR A 87 -1.83 -3.69 -0.87
C TYR A 87 -1.40 -5.12 -1.24
N ARG A 88 -0.35 -5.21 -2.03
CA ARG A 88 0.29 -6.47 -2.40
C ARG A 88 1.71 -6.47 -1.84
N PRO A 89 2.08 -7.39 -0.94
CA PRO A 89 3.46 -7.49 -0.48
C PRO A 89 4.27 -8.35 -1.43
N VAL A 90 5.44 -7.86 -1.83
CA VAL A 90 6.34 -8.59 -2.72
C VAL A 90 7.72 -8.62 -2.08
N GLU A 91 8.24 -9.82 -1.86
CA GLU A 91 9.57 -10.00 -1.29
C GLU A 91 10.60 -10.19 -2.41
N SER A 92 11.66 -9.38 -2.38
CA SER A 92 12.76 -9.50 -3.33
C SER A 92 13.78 -10.52 -2.84
N GLU A 93 14.70 -10.90 -3.74
CA GLU A 93 15.75 -11.88 -3.43
C GLU A 93 16.67 -11.43 -2.31
N ASP A 94 16.85 -10.12 -2.14
CA ASP A 94 17.69 -9.54 -1.08
C ASP A 94 16.95 -9.34 0.25
N GLY A 95 15.73 -9.86 0.36
CA GLY A 95 14.96 -9.84 1.60
C GLY A 95 14.21 -8.55 1.87
N ILE A 96 14.15 -7.64 0.90
CA ILE A 96 13.35 -6.43 1.03
C ILE A 96 11.91 -6.73 0.63
N VAL A 97 10.96 -6.33 1.47
CA VAL A 97 9.53 -6.46 1.16
C VAL A 97 9.01 -5.12 0.68
N GLU A 98 8.41 -5.11 -0.50
CA GLU A 98 7.73 -3.92 -1.00
C GLU A 98 6.22 -4.07 -0.81
N MET A 99 5.62 -3.12 -0.10
CA MET A 99 4.17 -3.01 0.05
C MET A 99 3.64 -2.15 -1.09
N GLN A 100 2.95 -2.76 -2.04
CA GLN A 100 2.44 -2.09 -3.24
C GLN A 100 0.98 -1.70 -3.02
N ILE A 101 0.73 -0.43 -2.75
CA ILE A 101 -0.62 0.06 -2.43
C ILE A 101 -1.40 0.25 -3.75
N ILE A 102 -2.53 -0.45 -3.89
CA ILE A 102 -3.35 -0.37 -5.10
C ILE A 102 -4.59 0.51 -4.92
N ALA A 103 -5.16 0.56 -3.71
CA ALA A 103 -6.39 1.32 -3.47
C ALA A 103 -6.51 1.73 -2.02
N ILE A 104 -7.07 2.91 -1.79
CA ILE A 104 -7.37 3.43 -0.46
C ILE A 104 -8.79 4.00 -0.51
N GLY A 105 -9.62 3.64 0.44
CA GLY A 105 -10.98 4.14 0.45
C GLY A 105 -11.67 3.97 1.79
N PRO A 106 -12.94 4.40 1.86
CA PRO A 106 -13.75 4.16 3.05
C PRO A 106 -14.01 2.67 3.23
N ARG A 107 -14.25 2.28 4.46
CA ARG A 107 -14.51 0.88 4.80
C ARG A 107 -15.89 0.41 4.36
N ASP A 108 -16.87 1.30 4.36
CA ASP A 108 -18.26 0.95 4.09
C ASP A 108 -18.49 0.59 2.62
N ARG A 109 -19.48 -0.30 2.39
CA ARG A 109 -19.95 -0.75 1.07
C ARG A 109 -18.95 -1.55 0.24
N GLU A 110 -17.79 -1.85 0.79
CA GLU A 110 -16.76 -2.64 0.11
C GLU A 110 -16.32 -2.09 -1.26
N GLU A 111 -16.59 -0.81 -1.52
CA GLU A 111 -16.24 -0.14 -2.78
C GLU A 111 -14.73 -0.20 -3.07
N VAL A 112 -13.91 -0.17 -2.04
CA VAL A 112 -12.44 -0.21 -2.20
C VAL A 112 -11.98 -1.52 -2.84
N TYR A 113 -12.67 -2.63 -2.56
CA TYR A 113 -12.33 -3.93 -3.17
C TYR A 113 -12.67 -3.94 -4.66
N GLU A 114 -13.83 -3.43 -5.04
CA GLU A 114 -14.19 -3.33 -6.46
C GLU A 114 -13.24 -2.40 -7.20
N LYS A 115 -12.89 -1.29 -6.57
CA LYS A 115 -11.90 -0.35 -7.11
C LYS A 115 -10.56 -1.05 -7.34
N ALA A 116 -10.09 -1.85 -6.37
CA ALA A 116 -8.83 -2.58 -6.51
C ALA A 116 -8.91 -3.59 -7.65
N LYS A 117 -10.00 -4.35 -7.76
CA LYS A 117 -10.19 -5.31 -8.84
C LYS A 117 -10.17 -4.64 -10.22
N ASP A 118 -10.85 -3.50 -10.35
CA ASP A 118 -10.91 -2.76 -11.60
C ASP A 118 -9.54 -2.22 -12.02
N ARG A 119 -8.64 -2.03 -11.07
CA ARG A 119 -7.30 -1.49 -11.31
C ARG A 119 -6.24 -2.55 -11.60
N LEU A 120 -6.56 -3.84 -11.49
CA LEU A 120 -5.55 -4.90 -11.58
C LEU A 120 -4.73 -4.86 -12.87
N THR A 121 -5.39 -4.73 -14.02
CA THR A 121 -4.69 -4.69 -15.30
C THR A 121 -3.72 -3.51 -15.37
N ALA A 122 -4.20 -2.32 -15.06
CA ALA A 122 -3.36 -1.10 -15.06
C ALA A 122 -2.23 -1.19 -14.04
N PHE A 123 -2.52 -1.76 -12.86
CA PHE A 123 -1.56 -1.93 -11.78
C PHE A 123 -0.38 -2.81 -12.24
N PHE A 124 -0.66 -3.97 -12.81
CA PHE A 124 0.41 -4.87 -13.26
C PHE A 124 1.17 -4.29 -14.45
N ALA A 125 0.49 -3.58 -15.35
CA ALA A 125 1.17 -2.88 -16.45
C ALA A 125 2.12 -1.81 -15.92
N GLU A 126 1.71 -1.07 -14.91
CA GLU A 126 2.55 -0.06 -14.26
C GLU A 126 3.82 -0.69 -13.67
N LEU A 127 3.69 -1.83 -13.00
CA LEU A 127 4.83 -2.54 -12.42
C LEU A 127 5.81 -3.04 -13.48
N GLU A 128 5.30 -3.54 -14.60
CA GLU A 128 6.14 -3.96 -15.73
C GLU A 128 6.90 -2.78 -16.34
N ASN A 129 6.24 -1.65 -16.55
CA ASN A 129 6.87 -0.43 -17.05
C ASN A 129 7.97 0.05 -16.10
N ARG A 130 7.76 -0.09 -14.81
CA ARG A 130 8.75 0.26 -13.77
C ARG A 130 10.01 -0.57 -13.91
N LYS A 131 9.86 -1.89 -14.16
CA LYS A 131 11.00 -2.79 -14.37
C LYS A 131 11.80 -2.44 -15.62
N GLU A 132 11.10 -2.11 -16.70
CA GLU A 132 11.73 -1.75 -17.97
C GLU A 132 12.49 -0.44 -17.91
N SER A 133 12.08 0.47 -17.00
CA SER A 133 12.74 1.77 -16.81
C SER A 133 14.05 1.68 -16.03
N ASN A 134 14.28 0.57 -15.39
CA ASN A 134 15.47 0.32 -14.60
C ASN A 134 16.43 -0.62 -15.34
#